data_0220725d682e43b35d931f32f5a73b6b
#
_entry.id   0220725d682e43b35d931f32f5a73b6b
#
_cell.length_a   1.000
_cell.length_b   1.000
_cell.length_c   1.000
_cell.angle_alpha   90.00
_cell.angle_beta   90.00
_cell.angle_gamma   90.00
#
_symmetry.space_group_name_H-M   'P 1'
#
loop_
_entity.id
_entity.type
_entity.pdbx_description
1 polymer ?
#
loop_
_entity_poly.entity_id
_entity_poly.type
_entity_poly.pdbx_seq_one_letter_code
_entity_poly.pdbx_strand_id
1 'polypeptide(L)'
;MPYALITGASKGIGKEIAVSLAKRKYNLLLIARSENLLSELAGELQKKYGVTVWYYAIDLSSPNAAKDIIAWCQKENYDINVLVNNAGYGLHGAFETLSLDEQLNMMHLNMGACVRLTYLALPLLRQHKGKSYILNIASTSAYQAVPFLGIYSATKAFVLSFSRAIRLELKDSNISVTCLSPGAVETNFMERAGMDKVKKIAKQAAKFNMNASTVAEFGINAMLKGKAEVIPGLANKVGAYSNRLLPKSIVEGVAKGLYAPEK
;
A
#
# COMPACT_ATOMS: atom_id res chain seq x y z
N MET A 1 5.04 4.45 24.09
CA MET A 1 4.85 4.91 22.68
C MET A 1 4.00 3.87 21.97
N PRO A 2 2.96 4.27 21.23
CA PRO A 2 2.10 3.31 20.54
C PRO A 2 2.83 2.63 19.37
N TYR A 3 2.25 1.54 18.89
CA TYR A 3 2.80 0.74 17.80
C TYR A 3 2.11 1.02 16.46
N ALA A 4 2.89 1.02 15.39
CA ALA A 4 2.41 1.00 14.03
C ALA A 4 2.61 -0.40 13.41
N LEU A 5 1.53 -1.04 12.99
CA LEU A 5 1.52 -2.31 12.26
C LEU A 5 1.61 -2.04 10.77
N ILE A 6 2.70 -2.48 10.12
CA ILE A 6 3.02 -2.15 8.72
C ILE A 6 3.18 -3.43 7.91
N THR A 7 2.35 -3.61 6.89
CA THR A 7 2.44 -4.75 5.97
C THR A 7 3.29 -4.43 4.75
N GLY A 8 3.99 -5.45 4.21
CA GLY A 8 4.92 -5.25 3.10
C GLY A 8 6.10 -4.36 3.47
N ALA A 9 6.55 -4.43 4.74
CA ALA A 9 7.54 -3.52 5.31
C ALA A 9 8.98 -3.78 4.86
N SER A 10 9.29 -4.91 4.20
CA SER A 10 10.68 -5.29 3.89
C SER A 10 11.34 -4.47 2.79
N LYS A 11 10.58 -3.84 1.89
CA LYS A 11 11.09 -3.09 0.73
C LYS A 11 10.17 -1.92 0.34
N GLY A 12 10.69 -1.02 -0.51
CA GLY A 12 9.94 0.02 -1.19
C GLY A 12 9.17 0.96 -0.27
N ILE A 13 7.92 1.27 -0.60
CA ILE A 13 7.08 2.23 0.15
C ILE A 13 6.88 1.78 1.60
N GLY A 14 6.68 0.48 1.86
CA GLY A 14 6.48 -0.05 3.21
C GLY A 14 7.71 0.14 4.10
N LYS A 15 8.92 -0.09 3.59
CA LYS A 15 10.18 0.19 4.28
C LYS A 15 10.29 1.68 4.62
N GLU A 16 10.01 2.55 3.65
CA GLU A 16 10.12 4.00 3.85
C GLU A 16 9.04 4.55 4.81
N ILE A 17 7.85 3.95 4.84
CA ILE A 17 6.82 4.24 5.84
C ILE A 17 7.32 3.85 7.24
N ALA A 18 7.95 2.68 7.38
CA ALA A 18 8.55 2.26 8.65
C ALA A 18 9.63 3.26 9.12
N VAL A 19 10.52 3.69 8.21
CA VAL A 19 11.54 4.73 8.50
C VAL A 19 10.87 6.04 8.93
N SER A 20 9.84 6.49 8.21
CA SER A 20 9.13 7.74 8.50
C SER A 20 8.45 7.74 9.87
N LEU A 21 7.84 6.60 10.25
CA LEU A 21 7.20 6.42 11.55
C LEU A 21 8.22 6.27 12.68
N ALA A 22 9.34 5.56 12.47
CA ALA A 22 10.44 5.46 13.43
C ALA A 22 11.05 6.84 13.75
N LYS A 23 11.25 7.71 12.73
CA LYS A 23 11.68 9.12 12.93
C LYS A 23 10.71 9.89 13.84
N ARG A 24 9.43 9.56 13.80
CA ARG A 24 8.36 10.15 14.63
C ARG A 24 8.16 9.45 15.97
N LYS A 25 9.10 8.56 16.32
CA LYS A 25 9.10 7.83 17.59
C LYS A 25 7.93 6.86 17.78
N TYR A 26 7.37 6.33 16.71
CA TYR A 26 6.48 5.17 16.80
C TYR A 26 7.30 3.90 17.02
N ASN A 27 6.83 3.01 17.88
CA ASN A 27 7.26 1.62 17.87
C ASN A 27 6.65 0.89 16.66
N LEU A 28 7.28 -0.16 16.16
CA LEU A 28 6.92 -0.75 14.88
C LEU A 28 6.69 -2.26 15.01
N LEU A 29 5.68 -2.74 14.28
CA LEU A 29 5.40 -4.14 14.03
C LEU A 29 5.49 -4.35 12.50
N LEU A 30 6.58 -4.95 12.04
CA LEU A 30 6.91 -5.10 10.63
C LEU A 30 6.45 -6.46 10.12
N ILE A 31 5.60 -6.47 9.08
CA ILE A 31 5.06 -7.69 8.48
C ILE A 31 5.49 -7.82 7.03
N ALA A 32 6.13 -8.92 6.67
CA ALA A 32 6.44 -9.33 5.30
C ALA A 32 6.84 -10.81 5.27
N ARG A 33 7.16 -11.34 4.08
CA ARG A 33 7.58 -12.75 3.92
C ARG A 33 9.06 -12.98 4.21
N SER A 34 9.89 -11.96 3.92
CA SER A 34 11.36 -12.09 3.97
C SER A 34 11.86 -11.77 5.37
N GLU A 35 12.05 -12.79 6.21
CA GLU A 35 12.48 -12.66 7.61
C GLU A 35 13.83 -11.91 7.73
N ASN A 36 14.83 -12.28 6.92
CA ASN A 36 16.15 -11.64 6.95
C ASN A 36 16.06 -10.13 6.74
N LEU A 37 15.27 -9.68 5.73
CA LEU A 37 15.12 -8.26 5.45
C LEU A 37 14.35 -7.51 6.56
N LEU A 38 13.41 -8.19 7.22
CA LEU A 38 12.70 -7.62 8.36
C LEU A 38 13.62 -7.47 9.56
N SER A 39 14.44 -8.49 9.85
CA SER A 39 15.42 -8.50 10.93
C SER A 39 16.46 -7.40 10.77
N GLU A 40 17.05 -7.28 9.56
CA GLU A 40 18.00 -6.22 9.23
C GLU A 40 17.38 -4.83 9.44
N LEU A 41 16.19 -4.60 8.85
CA LEU A 41 15.48 -3.34 9.00
C LEU A 41 15.14 -3.03 10.45
N ALA A 42 14.70 -4.01 11.23
CA ALA A 42 14.40 -3.82 12.64
C ALA A 42 15.64 -3.37 13.41
N GLY A 43 16.79 -4.02 13.22
CA GLY A 43 18.06 -3.64 13.84
C GLY A 43 18.52 -2.24 13.45
N GLU A 44 18.41 -1.88 12.15
CA GLU A 44 18.73 -0.53 11.67
C GLU A 44 17.86 0.55 12.35
N LEU A 45 16.54 0.32 12.41
CA LEU A 45 15.60 1.30 12.96
C LEU A 45 15.73 1.46 14.46
N GLN A 46 15.92 0.36 15.21
CA GLN A 46 16.18 0.38 16.64
C GLN A 46 17.44 1.18 16.95
N LYS A 47 18.57 0.85 16.28
CA LYS A 47 19.85 1.52 16.47
C LYS A 47 19.80 3.02 16.14
N LYS A 48 19.13 3.36 15.02
CA LYS A 48 19.13 4.75 14.49
C LYS A 48 18.16 5.66 15.21
N TYR A 49 16.99 5.15 15.61
CA TYR A 49 15.89 5.99 16.11
C TYR A 49 15.54 5.74 17.57
N GLY A 50 16.08 4.70 18.20
CA GLY A 50 15.82 4.36 19.61
C GLY A 50 14.35 3.96 19.86
N VAL A 51 13.70 3.34 18.89
CA VAL A 51 12.32 2.81 18.97
C VAL A 51 12.33 1.30 19.11
N THR A 52 11.29 0.72 19.67
CA THR A 52 11.13 -0.74 19.69
C THR A 52 10.57 -1.21 18.36
N VAL A 53 11.21 -2.20 17.75
CA VAL A 53 10.78 -2.78 16.47
C VAL A 53 10.72 -4.29 16.61
N TRP A 54 9.53 -4.84 16.39
CA TRP A 54 9.31 -6.27 16.25
C TRP A 54 8.89 -6.61 14.83
N TYR A 55 9.07 -7.85 14.44
CA TYR A 55 8.65 -8.31 13.13
C TYR A 55 8.02 -9.69 13.18
N TYR A 56 7.18 -9.99 12.20
CA TYR A 56 6.57 -11.30 12.02
C TYR A 56 6.60 -11.68 10.54
N ALA A 57 7.34 -12.74 10.22
CA ALA A 57 7.49 -13.22 8.85
C ALA A 57 6.31 -14.12 8.48
N ILE A 58 5.45 -13.66 7.55
CA ILE A 58 4.26 -14.40 7.12
C ILE A 58 3.84 -13.99 5.71
N ASP A 59 3.25 -14.94 4.97
CA ASP A 59 2.60 -14.65 3.69
C ASP A 59 1.14 -14.21 3.90
N LEU A 60 0.88 -12.94 3.63
CA LEU A 60 -0.45 -12.34 3.77
C LEU A 60 -1.49 -12.82 2.75
N SER A 61 -1.10 -13.56 1.71
CA SER A 61 -2.05 -14.22 0.82
C SER A 61 -2.72 -15.43 1.49
N SER A 62 -2.14 -15.98 2.54
CA SER A 62 -2.73 -17.06 3.34
C SER A 62 -4.03 -16.60 4.02
N PRO A 63 -5.08 -17.43 4.00
CA PRO A 63 -6.38 -17.09 4.61
C PRO A 63 -6.32 -16.75 6.10
N ASN A 64 -5.40 -17.36 6.86
CA ASN A 64 -5.27 -17.21 8.31
C ASN A 64 -4.28 -16.12 8.72
N ALA A 65 -3.43 -15.64 7.82
CA ALA A 65 -2.34 -14.72 8.16
C ALA A 65 -2.79 -13.48 8.97
N ALA A 66 -3.93 -12.89 8.61
CA ALA A 66 -4.45 -11.73 9.34
C ALA A 66 -4.86 -12.10 10.78
N LYS A 67 -5.43 -13.30 11.01
CA LYS A 67 -5.78 -13.79 12.35
C LYS A 67 -4.53 -14.02 13.18
N ASP A 68 -3.51 -14.66 12.60
CA ASP A 68 -2.26 -14.99 13.28
C ASP A 68 -1.52 -13.71 13.71
N ILE A 69 -1.48 -12.69 12.84
CA ILE A 69 -0.89 -11.38 13.16
C ILE A 69 -1.63 -10.70 14.31
N ILE A 70 -2.96 -10.67 14.28
CA ILE A 70 -3.74 -10.01 15.33
C ILE A 70 -3.66 -10.81 16.64
N ALA A 71 -3.66 -12.13 16.60
CA ALA A 71 -3.44 -12.97 17.77
C ALA A 71 -2.06 -12.72 18.40
N TRP A 72 -1.01 -12.59 17.57
CA TRP A 72 0.31 -12.19 18.05
C TRP A 72 0.28 -10.82 18.71
N CYS A 73 -0.36 -9.82 18.09
CA CYS A 73 -0.46 -8.48 18.67
C CYS A 73 -1.20 -8.46 20.01
N GLN A 74 -2.25 -9.28 20.15
CA GLN A 74 -3.03 -9.41 21.39
C GLN A 74 -2.25 -10.12 22.49
N LYS A 75 -1.55 -11.22 22.15
CA LYS A 75 -0.72 -11.97 23.09
C LYS A 75 0.37 -11.11 23.74
N GLU A 76 1.01 -10.28 22.94
CA GLU A 76 2.09 -9.39 23.38
C GLU A 76 1.57 -8.03 23.94
N ASN A 77 0.25 -7.83 23.97
CA ASN A 77 -0.40 -6.60 24.46
C ASN A 77 0.11 -5.32 23.82
N TYR A 78 0.37 -5.31 22.50
CA TYR A 78 0.82 -4.10 21.80
C TYR A 78 -0.30 -3.05 21.71
N ASP A 79 -0.02 -1.84 22.20
CA ASP A 79 -0.91 -0.67 22.04
C ASP A 79 -0.80 -0.13 20.59
N ILE A 80 -1.64 -0.64 19.70
CA ILE A 80 -1.61 -0.31 18.27
C ILE A 80 -2.53 0.87 17.99
N ASN A 81 -1.97 1.94 17.39
CA ASN A 81 -2.77 3.07 16.92
C ASN A 81 -2.60 3.38 15.43
N VAL A 82 -1.72 2.68 14.71
CA VAL A 82 -1.57 2.82 13.26
C VAL A 82 -1.60 1.44 12.60
N LEU A 83 -2.45 1.28 11.58
CA LEU A 83 -2.43 0.17 10.65
C LEU A 83 -2.06 0.67 9.25
N VAL A 84 -1.03 0.10 8.63
CA VAL A 84 -0.63 0.38 7.26
C VAL A 84 -0.82 -0.86 6.38
N ASN A 85 -1.85 -0.85 5.55
CA ASN A 85 -2.10 -1.86 4.54
C ASN A 85 -1.34 -1.49 3.25
N ASN A 86 -0.06 -1.91 3.18
CA ASN A 86 0.82 -1.64 2.05
C ASN A 86 1.16 -2.88 1.23
N ALA A 87 1.09 -4.08 1.80
CA ALA A 87 1.40 -5.31 1.08
C ALA A 87 0.58 -5.46 -0.21
N GLY A 88 1.24 -5.76 -1.31
CA GLY A 88 0.63 -5.95 -2.60
C GLY A 88 1.65 -6.02 -3.72
N TYR A 89 1.22 -6.52 -4.88
CA TYR A 89 2.01 -6.56 -6.11
C TYR A 89 1.13 -6.37 -7.33
N GLY A 90 1.75 -6.19 -8.49
CA GLY A 90 1.10 -6.13 -9.80
C GLY A 90 1.56 -7.25 -10.71
N LEU A 91 0.77 -7.54 -11.74
CA LEU A 91 1.10 -8.42 -12.86
C LEU A 91 0.80 -7.67 -14.15
N HIS A 92 1.78 -7.57 -15.03
CA HIS A 92 1.67 -6.91 -16.32
C HIS A 92 1.68 -7.94 -17.45
N GLY A 93 0.69 -7.87 -18.34
CA GLY A 93 0.55 -8.75 -19.50
C GLY A 93 -0.88 -8.79 -20.01
N ALA A 94 -1.08 -9.43 -21.16
CA ALA A 94 -2.43 -9.70 -21.66
C ALA A 94 -3.15 -10.63 -20.68
N PHE A 95 -4.42 -10.35 -20.40
CA PHE A 95 -5.21 -11.06 -19.39
C PHE A 95 -5.16 -12.58 -19.52
N GLU A 96 -5.31 -13.08 -20.75
CA GLU A 96 -5.32 -14.51 -21.07
C GLU A 96 -3.94 -15.18 -21.03
N THR A 97 -2.85 -14.40 -21.04
CA THR A 97 -1.47 -14.93 -21.01
C THR A 97 -0.87 -15.00 -19.61
N LEU A 98 -1.49 -14.33 -18.65
CA LEU A 98 -1.07 -14.38 -17.26
C LEU A 98 -1.69 -15.61 -16.56
N SER A 99 -0.91 -16.24 -15.66
CA SER A 99 -1.42 -17.34 -14.84
C SER A 99 -2.66 -16.92 -14.06
N LEU A 100 -3.74 -17.68 -14.16
CA LEU A 100 -4.97 -17.44 -13.41
C LEU A 100 -4.70 -17.48 -11.89
N ASP A 101 -3.92 -18.47 -11.43
CA ASP A 101 -3.61 -18.61 -10.00
C ASP A 101 -2.82 -17.41 -9.45
N GLU A 102 -1.87 -16.87 -10.22
CA GLU A 102 -1.15 -15.67 -9.81
C GLU A 102 -2.06 -14.43 -9.78
N GLN A 103 -2.99 -14.31 -10.74
CA GLN A 103 -3.98 -13.22 -10.75
C GLN A 103 -4.91 -13.32 -9.53
N LEU A 104 -5.41 -14.50 -9.19
CA LEU A 104 -6.25 -14.73 -8.01
C LEU A 104 -5.46 -14.49 -6.71
N ASN A 105 -4.22 -14.95 -6.64
CA ASN A 105 -3.34 -14.69 -5.48
C ASN A 105 -3.08 -13.18 -5.29
N MET A 106 -2.87 -12.44 -6.38
CA MET A 106 -2.77 -10.97 -6.34
C MET A 106 -4.03 -10.33 -5.78
N MET A 107 -5.22 -10.80 -6.16
CA MET A 107 -6.49 -10.31 -5.61
C MET A 107 -6.61 -10.63 -4.11
N HIS A 108 -6.27 -11.84 -3.70
CA HIS A 108 -6.28 -12.25 -2.29
C HIS A 108 -5.34 -11.38 -1.44
N LEU A 109 -4.14 -11.08 -1.94
CA LEU A 109 -3.19 -10.22 -1.22
C LEU A 109 -3.65 -8.76 -1.23
N ASN A 110 -3.92 -8.18 -2.42
CA ASN A 110 -4.16 -6.75 -2.55
C ASN A 110 -5.49 -6.30 -1.90
N MET A 111 -6.52 -7.13 -1.96
CA MET A 111 -7.86 -6.83 -1.42
C MET A 111 -8.14 -7.61 -0.13
N GLY A 112 -8.02 -8.93 -0.18
CA GLY A 112 -8.42 -9.80 0.93
C GLY A 112 -7.64 -9.54 2.21
N ALA A 113 -6.31 -9.40 2.14
CA ALA A 113 -5.49 -9.09 3.30
C ALA A 113 -5.82 -7.70 3.88
N CYS A 114 -6.03 -6.70 3.01
CA CYS A 114 -6.42 -5.35 3.43
C CYS A 114 -7.74 -5.36 4.22
N VAL A 115 -8.77 -6.06 3.71
CA VAL A 115 -10.08 -6.16 4.39
C VAL A 115 -9.95 -6.90 5.71
N ARG A 116 -9.32 -8.09 5.73
CA ARG A 116 -9.19 -8.91 6.93
C ARG A 116 -8.42 -8.21 8.03
N LEU A 117 -7.26 -7.61 7.71
CA LEU A 117 -6.46 -6.87 8.69
C LEU A 117 -7.21 -5.64 9.20
N THR A 118 -7.85 -4.88 8.31
CA THR A 118 -8.66 -3.74 8.75
C THR A 118 -9.73 -4.20 9.73
N TYR A 119 -10.54 -5.21 9.37
CA TYR A 119 -11.62 -5.70 10.23
C TYR A 119 -11.13 -6.18 11.60
N LEU A 120 -10.10 -7.02 11.60
CA LEU A 120 -9.58 -7.63 12.83
C LEU A 120 -8.78 -6.64 13.71
N ALA A 121 -8.21 -5.58 13.13
CA ALA A 121 -7.48 -4.56 13.89
C ALA A 121 -8.38 -3.48 14.49
N LEU A 122 -9.64 -3.32 14.02
CA LEU A 122 -10.54 -2.29 14.54
C LEU A 122 -10.69 -2.31 16.08
N PRO A 123 -10.86 -3.47 16.77
CA PRO A 123 -10.94 -3.48 18.22
C PRO A 123 -9.68 -2.92 18.89
N LEU A 124 -8.48 -3.29 18.40
CA LEU A 124 -7.21 -2.80 18.94
C LEU A 124 -7.05 -1.28 18.72
N LEU A 125 -7.39 -0.81 17.52
CA LEU A 125 -7.34 0.62 17.20
C LEU A 125 -8.32 1.45 18.03
N ARG A 126 -9.48 0.88 18.40
CA ARG A 126 -10.46 1.55 19.28
C ARG A 126 -10.03 1.61 20.73
N GLN A 127 -9.26 0.61 21.20
CA GLN A 127 -8.76 0.56 22.58
C GLN A 127 -7.71 1.63 22.87
N HIS A 128 -6.99 2.11 21.85
CA HIS A 128 -6.03 3.19 22.03
C HIS A 128 -6.72 4.47 22.50
N LYS A 129 -6.19 5.10 23.58
CA LYS A 129 -6.81 6.28 24.23
C LYS A 129 -6.75 7.55 23.38
N GLY A 130 -5.92 7.59 22.35
CA GLY A 130 -5.77 8.73 21.44
C GLY A 130 -6.38 8.47 20.07
N LYS A 131 -5.99 9.26 19.08
CA LYS A 131 -6.34 9.04 17.68
C LYS A 131 -5.63 7.84 17.11
N SER A 132 -6.37 7.04 16.38
CA SER A 132 -5.86 5.90 15.62
C SER A 132 -6.03 6.12 14.12
N TYR A 133 -5.18 5.46 13.34
CA TYR A 133 -5.07 5.72 11.91
C TYR A 133 -5.00 4.41 11.12
N ILE A 134 -5.65 4.41 9.97
CA ILE A 134 -5.50 3.38 8.93
C ILE A 134 -4.98 4.07 7.68
N LEU A 135 -3.86 3.59 7.15
CA LEU A 135 -3.30 4.02 5.87
C LEU A 135 -3.35 2.87 4.88
N ASN A 136 -4.18 3.00 3.86
CA ASN A 136 -4.30 2.01 2.79
C ASN A 136 -3.57 2.50 1.54
N ILE A 137 -2.75 1.62 0.94
CA ILE A 137 -1.97 1.97 -0.26
C ILE A 137 -2.71 1.48 -1.52
N ALA A 138 -3.31 2.43 -2.23
CA ALA A 138 -3.88 2.23 -3.56
C ALA A 138 -2.83 2.48 -4.67
N SER A 139 -3.21 3.17 -5.73
CA SER A 139 -2.36 3.59 -6.86
C SER A 139 -3.10 4.62 -7.70
N THR A 140 -2.40 5.41 -8.53
CA THR A 140 -3.04 6.19 -9.58
C THR A 140 -3.78 5.35 -10.62
N SER A 141 -3.43 4.06 -10.77
CA SER A 141 -4.16 3.10 -11.60
C SER A 141 -5.58 2.79 -11.08
N ALA A 142 -5.90 3.18 -9.83
CA ALA A 142 -7.23 3.01 -9.25
C ALA A 142 -8.32 3.90 -9.89
N TYR A 143 -7.93 4.91 -10.64
CA TYR A 143 -8.85 5.93 -11.15
C TYR A 143 -9.35 5.65 -12.57
N GLN A 144 -8.79 4.64 -13.24
CA GLN A 144 -9.15 4.29 -14.62
C GLN A 144 -8.89 2.81 -14.92
N ALA A 145 -9.50 2.30 -15.98
CA ALA A 145 -9.10 1.03 -16.55
C ALA A 145 -7.70 1.15 -17.17
N VAL A 146 -6.82 0.21 -16.84
CA VAL A 146 -5.45 0.16 -17.38
C VAL A 146 -5.26 -1.19 -18.11
N PRO A 147 -5.36 -1.21 -19.45
CA PRO A 147 -5.09 -2.42 -20.23
C PRO A 147 -3.70 -2.98 -19.88
N PHE A 148 -3.57 -4.30 -19.89
CA PHE A 148 -2.38 -5.08 -19.48
C PHE A 148 -2.02 -4.99 -17.98
N LEU A 149 -2.79 -4.23 -17.19
CA LEU A 149 -2.77 -4.20 -15.72
C LEU A 149 -4.20 -4.33 -15.16
N GLY A 150 -5.10 -4.98 -15.88
CA GLY A 150 -6.55 -4.98 -15.61
C GLY A 150 -6.89 -5.38 -14.18
N ILE A 151 -6.47 -6.57 -13.73
CA ILE A 151 -6.74 -7.06 -12.37
C ILE A 151 -6.04 -6.18 -11.33
N TYR A 152 -4.78 -5.78 -11.56
CA TYR A 152 -4.08 -4.88 -10.61
C TYR A 152 -4.84 -3.56 -10.41
N SER A 153 -5.22 -2.88 -11.50
CA SER A 153 -5.95 -1.61 -11.42
C SER A 153 -7.31 -1.78 -10.73
N ALA A 154 -8.02 -2.89 -11.00
CA ALA A 154 -9.27 -3.23 -10.33
C ALA A 154 -9.06 -3.45 -8.82
N THR A 155 -8.00 -4.15 -8.38
CA THR A 155 -7.70 -4.29 -6.95
C THR A 155 -7.40 -2.95 -6.27
N LYS A 156 -6.73 -2.04 -6.98
CA LYS A 156 -6.42 -0.71 -6.44
C LYS A 156 -7.65 0.22 -6.41
N ALA A 157 -8.55 0.09 -7.38
CA ALA A 157 -9.86 0.76 -7.36
C ALA A 157 -10.72 0.26 -6.19
N PHE A 158 -10.70 -1.05 -5.91
CA PHE A 158 -11.33 -1.61 -4.72
C PHE A 158 -10.77 -0.97 -3.43
N VAL A 159 -9.45 -0.94 -3.26
CA VAL A 159 -8.81 -0.35 -2.06
C VAL A 159 -9.19 1.12 -1.89
N LEU A 160 -9.21 1.90 -2.97
CA LEU A 160 -9.62 3.31 -2.95
C LEU A 160 -11.07 3.46 -2.50
N SER A 161 -12.00 2.73 -3.12
CA SER A 161 -13.44 2.78 -2.80
C SER A 161 -13.71 2.31 -1.36
N PHE A 162 -13.13 1.18 -0.96
CA PHE A 162 -13.21 0.63 0.39
C PHE A 162 -12.71 1.64 1.45
N SER A 163 -11.55 2.25 1.22
CA SER A 163 -10.99 3.23 2.15
C SER A 163 -11.91 4.43 2.36
N ARG A 164 -12.55 4.90 1.30
CA ARG A 164 -13.50 6.03 1.37
C ARG A 164 -14.78 5.67 2.10
N ALA A 165 -15.30 4.45 1.88
CA ALA A 165 -16.49 3.96 2.55
C ALA A 165 -16.28 3.82 4.07
N ILE A 166 -15.28 3.03 4.48
CA ILE A 166 -15.02 2.79 5.91
C ILE A 166 -14.58 4.06 6.66
N ARG A 167 -13.99 5.03 5.97
CA ARG A 167 -13.71 6.34 6.58
C ARG A 167 -14.99 7.04 7.04
N LEU A 168 -16.06 6.97 6.26
CA LEU A 168 -17.34 7.60 6.61
C LEU A 168 -18.04 6.80 7.71
N GLU A 169 -17.98 5.48 7.67
CA GLU A 169 -18.51 4.61 8.71
C GLU A 169 -17.82 4.81 10.08
N LEU A 170 -16.53 5.13 10.07
CA LEU A 170 -15.71 5.33 11.27
C LEU A 170 -15.61 6.81 11.72
N LYS A 171 -16.34 7.73 11.07
CA LYS A 171 -16.13 9.17 11.27
C LYS A 171 -16.37 9.63 12.72
N ASP A 172 -17.27 8.97 13.44
CA ASP A 172 -17.64 9.28 14.83
C ASP A 172 -16.82 8.48 15.86
N SER A 173 -15.78 7.77 15.39
CA SER A 173 -14.82 7.04 16.24
C SER A 173 -13.49 7.79 16.37
N ASN A 174 -12.57 7.22 17.16
CA ASN A 174 -11.20 7.71 17.25
C ASN A 174 -10.32 7.33 16.03
N ILE A 175 -10.86 6.64 15.00
CA ILE A 175 -10.10 6.09 13.88
C ILE A 175 -10.27 6.95 12.64
N SER A 176 -9.16 7.38 12.06
CA SER A 176 -9.13 8.08 10.76
C SER A 176 -8.56 7.19 9.68
N VAL A 177 -9.22 7.11 8.52
CA VAL A 177 -8.77 6.33 7.37
C VAL A 177 -8.26 7.25 6.27
N THR A 178 -7.08 6.94 5.75
CA THR A 178 -6.43 7.67 4.63
C THR A 178 -6.07 6.68 3.53
N CYS A 179 -6.35 7.05 2.29
CA CYS A 179 -5.90 6.33 1.10
C CYS A 179 -4.74 7.07 0.45
N LEU A 180 -3.59 6.40 0.30
CA LEU A 180 -2.44 6.90 -0.46
C LEU A 180 -2.46 6.26 -1.83
N SER A 181 -2.49 7.08 -2.89
CA SER A 181 -2.52 6.65 -4.30
C SER A 181 -1.26 7.13 -5.05
N PRO A 182 -0.13 6.40 -4.93
CA PRO A 182 1.09 6.76 -5.64
C PRO A 182 0.96 6.57 -7.15
N GLY A 183 1.71 7.37 -7.92
CA GLY A 183 2.06 7.05 -9.31
C GLY A 183 3.20 6.04 -9.39
N ALA A 184 4.05 6.14 -10.42
CA ALA A 184 5.26 5.34 -10.51
C ALA A 184 6.25 5.74 -9.38
N VAL A 185 6.80 4.75 -8.70
CA VAL A 185 7.72 4.91 -7.57
C VAL A 185 8.95 4.05 -7.79
N GLU A 186 10.10 4.59 -7.50
CA GLU A 186 11.38 3.88 -7.58
C GLU A 186 11.45 2.77 -6.53
N THR A 187 11.06 1.58 -6.93
CA THR A 187 11.00 0.37 -6.10
C THR A 187 11.14 -0.88 -6.97
N ASN A 188 11.33 -2.05 -6.36
CA ASN A 188 11.30 -3.34 -7.07
C ASN A 188 9.90 -3.74 -7.61
N PHE A 189 8.91 -2.85 -7.52
CA PHE A 189 7.55 -3.14 -7.98
C PHE A 189 7.48 -3.40 -9.49
N MET A 190 8.20 -2.59 -10.28
CA MET A 190 8.20 -2.72 -11.75
C MET A 190 8.80 -4.05 -12.20
N GLU A 191 9.93 -4.42 -11.61
CA GLU A 191 10.60 -5.71 -11.84
C GLU A 191 9.66 -6.87 -11.49
N ARG A 192 9.07 -6.85 -10.31
CA ARG A 192 8.12 -7.89 -9.86
C ARG A 192 6.86 -7.98 -10.72
N ALA A 193 6.40 -6.87 -11.26
CA ALA A 193 5.23 -6.81 -12.15
C ALA A 193 5.58 -7.20 -13.60
N GLY A 194 6.85 -7.39 -13.96
CA GLY A 194 7.31 -7.65 -15.33
C GLY A 194 7.22 -6.41 -16.25
N MET A 195 7.18 -5.21 -15.68
CA MET A 195 7.08 -3.94 -16.41
C MET A 195 8.44 -3.34 -16.78
N ASP A 196 9.51 -3.78 -16.14
CA ASP A 196 10.90 -3.34 -16.39
C ASP A 196 11.35 -3.65 -17.80
N LYS A 197 10.81 -4.71 -18.41
CA LYS A 197 11.10 -5.17 -19.78
C LYS A 197 10.41 -4.33 -20.87
N VAL A 198 9.45 -3.48 -20.52
CA VAL A 198 8.70 -2.65 -21.47
C VAL A 198 9.36 -1.27 -21.55
N LYS A 199 10.10 -0.99 -22.62
CA LYS A 199 10.89 0.25 -22.79
C LYS A 199 10.07 1.52 -22.61
N LYS A 200 8.82 1.55 -23.10
CA LYS A 200 7.92 2.71 -22.94
C LYS A 200 7.60 2.99 -21.48
N ILE A 201 7.29 1.94 -20.71
CA ILE A 201 7.00 2.06 -19.27
C ILE A 201 8.26 2.48 -18.52
N ALA A 202 9.41 1.85 -18.81
CA ALA A 202 10.69 2.20 -18.21
C ALA A 202 11.08 3.66 -18.49
N LYS A 203 10.91 4.14 -19.73
CA LYS A 203 11.17 5.56 -20.12
C LYS A 203 10.25 6.53 -19.40
N GLN A 204 8.98 6.20 -19.28
CA GLN A 204 8.01 7.04 -18.56
C GLN A 204 8.28 7.04 -17.07
N ALA A 205 8.57 5.87 -16.49
CA ALA A 205 8.96 5.74 -15.10
C ALA A 205 10.20 6.61 -14.81
N ALA A 206 11.26 6.52 -15.62
CA ALA A 206 12.47 7.35 -15.44
C ALA A 206 12.16 8.86 -15.42
N LYS A 207 11.10 9.32 -16.13
CA LYS A 207 10.72 10.72 -16.18
C LYS A 207 9.83 11.18 -15.01
N PHE A 208 8.99 10.28 -14.48
CA PHE A 208 7.94 10.62 -13.50
C PHE A 208 8.04 9.83 -12.21
N ASN A 209 9.04 8.97 -12.04
CA ASN A 209 9.26 8.25 -10.78
C ASN A 209 9.45 9.22 -9.62
N MET A 210 8.77 8.90 -8.55
CA MET A 210 9.01 9.54 -7.27
C MET A 210 9.86 8.63 -6.37
N ASN A 211 10.68 9.24 -5.55
CA ASN A 211 11.42 8.50 -4.53
C ASN A 211 10.44 7.92 -3.50
N ALA A 212 10.65 6.67 -3.10
CA ALA A 212 9.78 5.97 -2.15
C ALA A 212 9.69 6.69 -0.79
N SER A 213 10.78 7.30 -0.32
CA SER A 213 10.79 8.07 0.92
C SER A 213 9.89 9.31 0.84
N THR A 214 9.92 10.02 -0.28
CA THR A 214 9.03 11.17 -0.53
C THR A 214 7.56 10.74 -0.53
N VAL A 215 7.23 9.64 -1.20
CA VAL A 215 5.86 9.09 -1.22
C VAL A 215 5.40 8.68 0.17
N ALA A 216 6.26 8.02 0.95
CA ALA A 216 5.98 7.66 2.34
C ALA A 216 5.68 8.89 3.20
N GLU A 217 6.49 9.95 3.10
CA GLU A 217 6.28 11.20 3.83
C GLU A 217 4.94 11.87 3.46
N PHE A 218 4.56 11.89 2.17
CA PHE A 218 3.24 12.37 1.76
C PHE A 218 2.11 11.57 2.40
N GLY A 219 2.24 10.23 2.41
CA GLY A 219 1.25 9.33 3.01
C GLY A 219 1.10 9.54 4.50
N ILE A 220 2.21 9.53 5.23
CA ILE A 220 2.22 9.69 6.69
C ILE A 220 1.71 11.08 7.10
N ASN A 221 2.16 12.15 6.44
CA ASN A 221 1.69 13.50 6.73
C ASN A 221 0.19 13.67 6.45
N ALA A 222 -0.33 13.05 5.38
CA ALA A 222 -1.76 13.06 5.06
C ALA A 222 -2.57 12.27 6.11
N MET A 223 -2.09 11.09 6.51
CA MET A 223 -2.67 10.24 7.54
C MET A 223 -2.79 10.98 8.89
N LEU A 224 -1.69 11.54 9.38
CA LEU A 224 -1.67 12.27 10.65
C LEU A 224 -2.54 13.52 10.64
N LYS A 225 -2.73 14.16 9.46
CA LYS A 225 -3.67 15.28 9.27
C LYS A 225 -5.11 14.83 9.05
N GLY A 226 -5.39 13.53 9.07
CA GLY A 226 -6.72 12.99 8.86
C GLY A 226 -7.31 13.23 7.47
N LYS A 227 -6.47 13.35 6.42
CA LYS A 227 -6.95 13.50 5.04
C LYS A 227 -7.55 12.20 4.52
N ALA A 228 -8.66 12.29 3.78
CA ALA A 228 -9.30 11.10 3.20
C ALA A 228 -8.41 10.42 2.15
N GLU A 229 -7.69 11.22 1.37
CA GLU A 229 -6.94 10.74 0.20
C GLU A 229 -5.75 11.66 -0.09
N VAL A 230 -4.66 11.07 -0.58
CA VAL A 230 -3.50 11.81 -1.08
C VAL A 230 -2.93 11.14 -2.32
N ILE A 231 -2.68 11.94 -3.35
CA ILE A 231 -1.97 11.55 -4.57
C ILE A 231 -0.68 12.38 -4.62
N PRO A 232 0.50 11.75 -4.38
CA PRO A 232 1.77 12.45 -4.44
C PRO A 232 2.12 12.90 -5.87
N GLY A 233 2.60 14.14 -6.00
CA GLY A 233 2.98 14.73 -7.29
C GLY A 233 1.81 15.35 -8.05
N LEU A 234 2.01 16.60 -8.54
CA LEU A 234 0.97 17.34 -9.27
C LEU A 234 0.56 16.64 -10.56
N ALA A 235 1.54 16.14 -11.33
CA ALA A 235 1.26 15.41 -12.59
C ALA A 235 0.41 14.15 -12.33
N ASN A 236 0.73 13.38 -11.29
CA ASN A 236 -0.04 12.22 -10.89
C ASN A 236 -1.47 12.59 -10.49
N LYS A 237 -1.63 13.70 -9.77
CA LYS A 237 -2.94 14.20 -9.35
C LYS A 237 -3.78 14.64 -10.54
N VAL A 238 -3.20 15.40 -11.49
CA VAL A 238 -3.88 15.79 -12.72
C VAL A 238 -4.27 14.56 -13.53
N GLY A 239 -3.35 13.60 -13.73
CA GLY A 239 -3.65 12.37 -14.46
C GLY A 239 -4.77 11.54 -13.81
N ALA A 240 -4.79 11.40 -12.50
CA ALA A 240 -5.83 10.67 -11.78
C ALA A 240 -7.22 11.31 -11.91
N TYR A 241 -7.30 12.65 -11.92
CA TYR A 241 -8.58 13.36 -12.01
C TYR A 241 -9.02 13.68 -13.44
N SER A 242 -8.14 13.58 -14.44
CA SER A 242 -8.49 13.80 -15.85
C SER A 242 -9.63 12.89 -16.34
N ASN A 243 -9.76 11.70 -15.76
CA ASN A 243 -10.86 10.75 -16.04
C ASN A 243 -12.26 11.28 -15.74
N ARG A 244 -12.37 12.35 -14.96
CA ARG A 244 -13.66 13.00 -14.66
C ARG A 244 -14.05 14.02 -15.72
N LEU A 245 -13.09 14.48 -16.52
CA LEU A 245 -13.27 15.56 -17.49
C LEU A 245 -13.17 15.06 -18.94
N LEU A 246 -12.45 13.96 -19.17
CA LEU A 246 -12.22 13.41 -20.51
C LEU A 246 -13.08 12.15 -20.75
N PRO A 247 -13.50 11.89 -21.98
CA PRO A 247 -14.14 10.64 -22.37
C PRO A 247 -13.25 9.44 -21.99
N LYS A 248 -13.86 8.42 -21.35
CA LYS A 248 -13.13 7.23 -20.88
C LYS A 248 -12.32 6.56 -22.00
N SER A 249 -12.88 6.48 -23.22
CA SER A 249 -12.20 5.88 -24.38
C SER A 249 -10.87 6.54 -24.71
N ILE A 250 -10.75 7.86 -24.55
CA ILE A 250 -9.49 8.60 -24.77
C ILE A 250 -8.46 8.20 -23.72
N VAL A 251 -8.86 8.24 -22.47
CA VAL A 251 -7.95 7.93 -21.34
C VAL A 251 -7.47 6.47 -21.38
N GLU A 252 -8.39 5.55 -21.65
CA GLU A 252 -8.11 4.11 -21.80
C GLU A 252 -7.23 3.83 -23.02
N GLY A 253 -7.45 4.57 -24.13
CA GLY A 253 -6.62 4.50 -25.33
C GLY A 253 -5.17 4.92 -25.07
N VAL A 254 -4.96 6.01 -24.33
CA VAL A 254 -3.64 6.48 -23.90
C VAL A 254 -2.98 5.44 -23.00
N ALA A 255 -3.71 4.91 -22.02
CA ALA A 255 -3.21 3.86 -21.13
C ALA A 255 -2.83 2.60 -21.92
N LYS A 256 -3.68 2.16 -22.87
CA LYS A 256 -3.36 1.02 -23.76
C LYS A 256 -2.06 1.24 -24.52
N GLY A 257 -1.88 2.43 -25.12
CA GLY A 257 -0.66 2.77 -25.87
C GLY A 257 0.62 2.72 -25.02
N LEU A 258 0.48 3.04 -23.73
CA LEU A 258 1.60 3.05 -22.80
C LEU A 258 1.97 1.65 -22.30
N TYR A 259 0.97 0.86 -21.90
CA TYR A 259 1.16 -0.43 -21.24
C TYR A 259 1.16 -1.63 -22.20
N ALA A 260 0.89 -1.43 -23.52
CA ALA A 260 0.96 -2.50 -24.47
C ALA A 260 2.35 -3.14 -24.52
N PRO A 261 2.46 -4.47 -24.49
CA PRO A 261 3.71 -5.19 -24.73
C PRO A 261 4.35 -4.73 -26.03
N GLU A 262 5.68 -4.67 -26.07
CA GLU A 262 6.40 -4.46 -27.32
C GLU A 262 6.26 -5.73 -28.18
N LYS A 263 5.95 -5.55 -29.47
CA LYS A 263 5.89 -6.65 -30.45
C LYS A 263 7.25 -7.23 -30.69
#